data_81389fa94396926e27794925ee686a96
#
_entry.id   81389fa94396926e27794925ee686a96
#
_cell.length_a   1.000
_cell.length_b   1.000
_cell.length_c   1.000
_cell.angle_alpha   90.00
_cell.angle_beta   90.00
_cell.angle_gamma   90.00
#
_symmetry.space_group_name_H-M   'P 1'
#
loop_
_entity.id
_entity.type
_entity.pdbx_description
1 polymer ?
#
loop_
_entity_poly.entity_id
_entity_poly.type
_entity_poly.pdbx_seq_one_letter_code
_entity_poly.pdbx_strand_id
1 'polypeptide(L)' 'LQDALKAPLPGTIIDVLVKEGDEVKENQPLVILEAMKMNNNLVAERDGKVSKVFVEAGEAVMENTPLVAFE' A
#
# COMPACT_ATOMS: atom_id res chain seq x y z
N LEU A 1 5.30 -6.15 17.04
CA LEU A 1 5.21 -6.52 15.63
C LEU A 1 4.52 -5.43 14.84
N GLN A 2 5.08 -5.10 13.72
CA GLN A 2 4.47 -4.12 12.82
C GLN A 2 3.68 -4.84 11.75
N ASP A 3 2.50 -4.34 11.50
CA ASP A 3 1.72 -4.81 10.37
C ASP A 3 2.19 -4.09 9.12
N ALA A 4 2.07 -4.74 8.00
CA ALA A 4 2.37 -4.12 6.72
C ALA A 4 1.25 -4.42 5.75
N LEU A 5 0.94 -3.42 4.91
CA LEU A 5 0.06 -3.64 3.78
C LEU A 5 0.89 -4.32 2.71
N LYS A 6 0.41 -5.45 2.22
CA LYS A 6 1.11 -6.25 1.22
C LYS A 6 0.30 -6.32 -0.06
N ALA A 7 1.00 -6.50 -1.18
CA ALA A 7 0.32 -6.63 -2.46
C ALA A 7 -0.48 -7.94 -2.46
N PRO A 8 -1.78 -7.89 -2.76
CA PRO A 8 -2.59 -9.12 -2.81
C PRO A 8 -2.35 -9.92 -4.08
N LEU A 9 -1.83 -9.27 -5.12
CA LEU A 9 -1.59 -9.88 -6.42
C LEU A 9 -0.36 -9.23 -7.02
N PRO A 10 0.34 -9.91 -7.94
CA PRO A 10 1.40 -9.24 -8.69
C PRO A 10 0.80 -8.17 -9.60
N GLY A 11 1.51 -7.07 -9.76
CA GLY A 11 1.02 -5.98 -10.60
C GLY A 11 1.95 -4.80 -10.57
N THR A 12 1.43 -3.64 -10.96
CA THR A 12 2.19 -2.40 -11.04
C THR A 12 1.57 -1.35 -10.11
N ILE A 13 2.43 -0.66 -9.38
CA ILE A 13 1.98 0.43 -8.52
C ILE A 13 1.63 1.63 -9.41
N ILE A 14 0.38 2.05 -9.37
CA ILE A 14 -0.08 3.21 -10.14
C ILE A 14 0.21 4.48 -9.35
N ASP A 15 -0.06 4.48 -8.05
CA ASP A 15 0.14 5.66 -7.23
C ASP A 15 0.29 5.25 -5.77
N VAL A 16 1.04 6.06 -5.02
CA VAL A 16 1.17 5.90 -3.57
C VAL A 16 0.61 7.16 -2.94
N LEU A 17 -0.42 7.00 -2.12
CA LEU A 17 -1.22 8.12 -1.62
C LEU A 17 -0.80 8.59 -0.24
N VAL A 18 0.20 7.94 0.38
CA VAL A 18 0.66 8.27 1.71
C VAL A 18 2.19 8.33 1.74
N LYS A 19 2.73 8.89 2.82
CA LYS A 19 4.18 8.95 3.02
C LYS A 19 4.48 8.67 4.48
N GLU A 20 5.76 8.51 4.80
CA GLU A 20 6.20 8.28 6.18
C GLU A 20 5.68 9.38 7.08
N GLY A 21 5.15 8.98 8.22
CA GLY A 21 4.64 9.90 9.21
C GLY A 21 3.16 10.23 9.06
N ASP A 22 2.54 9.87 7.94
CA ASP A 22 1.12 10.15 7.75
C ASP A 22 0.27 9.33 8.70
N GLU A 23 -0.77 9.95 9.23
CA GLU A 23 -1.81 9.22 9.97
C GLU A 23 -2.88 8.78 9.00
N VAL A 24 -3.37 7.56 9.18
CA VAL A 24 -4.36 6.99 8.29
C VAL A 24 -5.54 6.47 9.10
N LYS A 25 -6.68 6.41 8.45
CA LYS A 25 -7.91 5.91 9.03
C LYS A 25 -8.30 4.62 8.36
N GLU A 26 -9.05 3.79 9.07
CA GLU A 26 -9.59 2.56 8.52
C GLU A 26 -10.29 2.84 7.20
N ASN A 27 -10.05 2.01 6.20
CA ASN A 27 -10.61 2.09 4.85
C ASN A 27 -10.07 3.24 4.00
N GLN A 28 -9.09 3.98 4.50
CA GLN A 28 -8.46 5.05 3.71
C GLN A 28 -7.60 4.43 2.61
N PRO A 29 -7.73 4.87 1.35
CA PRO A 29 -6.87 4.35 0.27
C PRO A 29 -5.41 4.76 0.50
N LEU A 30 -4.51 3.80 0.35
CA LEU A 30 -3.09 4.01 0.60
C LEU A 30 -2.26 3.86 -0.67
N VAL A 31 -2.60 2.89 -1.50
CA VAL A 31 -1.85 2.57 -2.71
C VAL A 31 -2.85 2.12 -3.77
N ILE A 32 -2.61 2.53 -5.01
CA ILE A 32 -3.39 2.03 -6.14
C ILE A 32 -2.53 1.03 -6.89
N LEU A 33 -3.00 -0.20 -6.99
CA LEU A 33 -2.30 -1.29 -7.65
C LEU A 33 -3.09 -1.73 -8.88
N GLU A 34 -2.44 -1.75 -10.04
CA GLU A 34 -3.03 -2.34 -11.24
C GLU A 34 -2.64 -3.79 -11.30
N ALA A 35 -3.63 -4.67 -11.29
CA ALA A 35 -3.40 -6.11 -11.40
C ALA A 35 -4.54 -6.68 -12.22
N MET A 36 -4.21 -7.60 -13.14
CA MET A 36 -5.20 -8.25 -13.99
C MET A 36 -6.05 -7.24 -14.76
N LYS A 37 -5.40 -6.16 -15.22
CA LYS A 37 -6.02 -5.08 -16.02
C LYS A 37 -7.07 -4.29 -15.25
N MET A 38 -7.03 -4.34 -13.91
CA MET A 38 -7.95 -3.59 -13.06
C MET A 38 -7.16 -2.79 -12.03
N ASN A 39 -7.62 -1.60 -11.74
CA ASN A 39 -7.04 -0.80 -10.67
C ASN A 39 -7.72 -1.17 -9.37
N ASN A 40 -6.89 -1.44 -8.35
CA ASN A 40 -7.36 -1.83 -7.03
C ASN A 40 -6.88 -0.81 -6.02
N ASN A 41 -7.79 -0.27 -5.24
CA ASN A 41 -7.43 0.61 -4.13
C ASN A 41 -7.13 -0.26 -2.93
N LEU A 42 -5.88 -0.25 -2.47
CA LEU A 42 -5.48 -0.97 -1.28
C LEU A 42 -5.65 -0.02 -0.11
N VAL A 43 -6.45 -0.42 0.86
CA VAL A 43 -6.89 0.49 1.92
C VAL A 43 -6.33 0.05 3.27
N ALA A 44 -6.31 0.98 4.23
CA ALA A 44 -5.89 0.68 5.58
C ALA A 44 -6.92 -0.22 6.25
N GLU A 45 -6.45 -1.23 6.96
CA GLU A 45 -7.35 -2.16 7.67
C GLU A 45 -7.82 -1.57 8.99
N ARG A 46 -7.09 -0.57 9.51
CA ARG A 46 -7.41 0.08 10.78
C ARG A 46 -6.70 1.42 10.83
N ASP A 47 -7.07 2.23 11.80
CA ASP A 47 -6.38 3.49 12.06
C ASP A 47 -4.94 3.21 12.44
N GLY A 48 -4.03 4.09 12.03
CA GLY A 48 -2.64 3.92 12.37
C GLY A 48 -1.79 5.03 11.81
N LYS A 49 -0.49 4.81 11.85
CA LYS A 49 0.48 5.77 11.35
C LYS A 49 1.50 5.05 10.46
N VAL A 50 1.81 5.65 9.33
CA VAL A 50 2.76 5.07 8.37
C VAL A 50 4.16 5.19 8.92
N SER A 51 4.86 4.08 9.09
CA SER A 51 6.26 4.09 9.51
C SER A 51 7.20 4.06 8.33
N LYS A 52 6.81 3.40 7.24
CA LYS A 52 7.68 3.31 6.06
C LYS A 52 6.87 2.99 4.83
N VAL A 53 7.29 3.55 3.68
CA VAL A 53 6.74 3.23 2.37
C VAL A 53 7.85 2.57 1.57
N PHE A 54 7.57 1.39 1.02
CA PHE A 54 8.60 0.57 0.36
C PHE A 54 8.58 0.69 -1.16
N VAL A 55 7.57 1.32 -1.73
CA VAL A 55 7.37 1.32 -3.18
C VAL A 55 7.06 2.72 -3.67
N GLU A 56 7.17 2.91 -5.00
CA GLU A 56 6.79 4.16 -5.65
C GLU A 56 6.00 3.86 -6.90
N ALA A 57 5.33 4.89 -7.41
CA ALA A 57 4.53 4.78 -8.63
C ALA A 57 5.39 4.27 -9.77
N GLY A 58 4.84 3.34 -10.55
CA GLY A 58 5.53 2.75 -11.69
C GLY A 58 6.27 1.46 -11.37
N GLU A 59 6.39 1.11 -10.11
CA GLU A 59 7.16 -0.06 -9.69
C GLU A 59 6.33 -1.33 -9.82
N ALA A 60 6.94 -2.40 -10.35
CA ALA A 60 6.30 -3.71 -10.44
C ALA A 60 6.53 -4.46 -9.14
N VAL A 61 5.49 -5.13 -8.66
CA VAL A 61 5.56 -5.87 -7.39
C VAL A 61 4.99 -7.28 -7.57
N MET A 62 5.42 -8.17 -6.68
CA MET A 62 4.92 -9.53 -6.62
C MET A 62 3.91 -9.65 -5.49
N GLU A 63 3.15 -10.74 -5.51
CA GLU A 63 2.23 -11.05 -4.41
C GLU A 63 2.99 -11.06 -3.08
N ASN A 64 2.39 -10.49 -2.06
CA ASN A 64 2.93 -10.40 -0.69
C ASN A 64 4.12 -9.46 -0.53
N THR A 65 4.47 -8.71 -1.57
CA THR A 65 5.50 -7.66 -1.43
C THR A 65 5.00 -6.61 -0.43
N PRO A 66 5.78 -6.28 0.61
CA PRO A 66 5.37 -5.21 1.53
C PRO A 66 5.34 -3.87 0.81
N LEU A 67 4.29 -3.12 0.99
CA LEU A 67 4.10 -1.83 0.32
C LEU A 67 4.21 -0.68 1.31
N VAL A 68 3.54 -0.79 2.46
CA VAL A 68 3.49 0.25 3.48
C VAL A 68 3.53 -0.44 4.84
N ALA A 69 4.41 0.02 5.72
CA ALA A 69 4.48 -0.49 7.08
C ALA A 69 3.88 0.54 8.04
N PHE A 70 3.35 0.06 9.14
CA PHE A 70 2.69 0.90 10.13
C PHE A 70 3.38 0.78 11.48
N GLU A 71 3.30 1.84 12.27
CA GLU A 71 3.77 1.83 13.64
C GLU A 71 2.81 1.11 14.57
#